data_f765ff2eb5f9b35228f2083e17893d27
#
_entry.id   f765ff2eb5f9b35228f2083e17893d27
#
_cell.length_a   1.000
_cell.length_b   1.000
_cell.length_c   1.000
_cell.angle_alpha   90.00
_cell.angle_beta   90.00
_cell.angle_gamma   90.00
#
_symmetry.space_group_name_H-M   'P 1'
#
loop_
_entity.id
_entity.type
_entity.pdbx_description
1 polymer ?
#
loop_
_entity_poly.entity_id
_entity_poly.type
_entity_poly.pdbx_seq_one_letter_code
_entity_poly.pdbx_strand_id
1 'polypeptide(L)'
;GYGLTIVFGSAIMVPIFYFFNTFQDNGWWIAWALITAFMIAVQPLFVHVIAPMFNKFTPLDEGDLKTAIEEFANKVGFPIGRIDVMDGSKRSAHSNAYFSGFGKSRRIALFETLLDKHSTEEIVSVVAHEIGHYKKKHIITGTVLGVIETGIMLFIFNIFMNDIELFSVFSAKEISVHCGLVFFSMLYSPISLLTSIFTTALSRKNEFEADAYALETTKKVEPLVSMLK
;
A
#
# COMPACT_ATOMS: atom_id res chain seq x y z
N GLY A 1 -2.65 25.76 14.04
CA GLY A 1 -1.57 25.91 13.34
C GLY A 1 -0.16 25.56 13.79
N TYR A 2 0.71 26.58 13.75
CA TYR A 2 2.18 26.44 13.82
C TYR A 2 2.68 25.70 15.08
N GLY A 3 2.05 25.89 16.25
CA GLY A 3 2.46 25.23 17.48
C GLY A 3 2.35 23.69 17.42
N LEU A 4 1.28 23.16 16.83
CA LEU A 4 1.12 21.72 16.63
C LEU A 4 2.15 21.17 15.64
N THR A 5 2.43 21.89 14.55
CA THR A 5 3.44 21.50 13.57
C THR A 5 4.83 21.41 14.21
N ILE A 6 5.19 22.37 15.06
CA ILE A 6 6.46 22.36 15.78
C ILE A 6 6.53 21.16 16.74
N VAL A 7 5.49 20.94 17.54
CA VAL A 7 5.48 19.84 18.51
C VAL A 7 5.56 18.47 17.82
N PHE A 8 4.71 18.20 16.83
CA PHE A 8 4.73 16.93 16.11
C PHE A 8 5.99 16.78 15.24
N GLY A 9 6.41 17.86 14.58
CA GLY A 9 7.64 17.84 13.79
C GLY A 9 8.85 17.54 14.66
N SER A 10 9.00 18.18 15.80
CA SER A 10 10.10 17.92 16.74
C SER A 10 10.05 16.50 17.31
N ALA A 11 8.87 16.00 17.65
CA ALA A 11 8.69 14.65 18.17
C ALA A 11 9.15 13.56 17.18
N ILE A 12 9.08 13.84 15.87
CA ILE A 12 9.54 12.93 14.81
C ILE A 12 11.04 13.18 14.50
N MET A 13 11.43 14.42 14.33
CA MET A 13 12.78 14.76 13.83
C MET A 13 13.86 14.54 14.88
N VAL A 14 13.61 14.80 16.16
CA VAL A 14 14.61 14.61 17.22
C VAL A 14 15.06 13.15 17.34
N PRO A 15 14.18 12.13 17.37
CA PRO A 15 14.59 10.73 17.34
C PRO A 15 15.37 10.36 16.07
N ILE A 16 15.01 10.90 14.90
CA ILE A 16 15.74 10.66 13.65
C ILE A 16 17.15 11.21 13.74
N PHE A 17 17.32 12.44 14.21
CA PHE A 17 18.65 13.03 14.39
C PHE A 17 19.50 12.26 15.40
N TYR A 18 18.92 11.88 16.53
CA TYR A 18 19.60 11.08 17.54
C TYR A 18 20.03 9.72 16.97
N PHE A 19 19.16 9.06 16.23
CA PHE A 19 19.43 7.78 15.59
C PHE A 19 20.63 7.86 14.63
N PHE A 20 20.61 8.79 13.66
CA PHE A 20 21.70 8.91 12.69
C PHE A 20 23.02 9.40 13.32
N ASN A 21 22.97 10.25 14.33
CA ASN A 21 24.16 10.65 15.07
C ASN A 21 24.76 9.50 15.89
N THR A 22 23.91 8.58 16.39
CA THR A 22 24.38 7.46 17.22
C THR A 22 24.96 6.34 16.36
N PHE A 23 24.31 6.00 15.26
CA PHE A 23 24.70 4.85 14.43
C PHE A 23 25.60 5.19 13.25
N GLN A 24 25.81 6.49 12.97
CA GLN A 24 26.73 6.99 11.94
C GLN A 24 26.70 6.16 10.65
N ASP A 25 27.81 5.56 10.24
CA ASP A 25 27.95 4.78 9.01
C ASP A 25 27.00 3.57 8.90
N ASN A 26 26.55 3.06 10.05
CA ASN A 26 25.60 1.93 10.10
C ASN A 26 24.13 2.37 10.11
N GLY A 27 23.86 3.66 10.24
CA GLY A 27 22.50 4.18 10.38
C GLY A 27 21.59 3.81 9.21
N TRP A 28 22.10 3.86 7.99
CA TRP A 28 21.30 3.62 6.80
C TRP A 28 20.73 2.18 6.71
N TRP A 29 21.53 1.14 6.95
CA TRP A 29 21.06 -0.24 6.84
C TRP A 29 20.21 -0.65 8.04
N ILE A 30 20.48 -0.10 9.24
CA ILE A 30 19.64 -0.31 10.43
C ILE A 30 18.27 0.34 10.20
N ALA A 31 18.24 1.58 9.71
CA ALA A 31 16.99 2.25 9.34
C ALA A 31 16.22 1.46 8.27
N TRP A 32 16.92 1.00 7.25
CA TRP A 32 16.34 0.15 6.20
C TRP A 32 15.73 -1.13 6.75
N ALA A 33 16.45 -1.83 7.62
CA ALA A 33 15.94 -3.07 8.25
C ALA A 33 14.69 -2.80 9.11
N LEU A 34 14.68 -1.72 9.89
CA LEU A 34 13.53 -1.33 10.72
C LEU A 34 12.33 -0.92 9.88
N ILE A 35 12.53 -0.11 8.83
CA ILE A 35 11.48 0.30 7.91
C ILE A 35 10.92 -0.92 7.18
N THR A 36 11.79 -1.83 6.72
CA THR A 36 11.37 -3.07 6.07
C THR A 36 10.53 -3.94 7.01
N ALA A 37 10.98 -4.14 8.25
CA ALA A 37 10.22 -4.87 9.25
C ALA A 37 8.85 -4.23 9.51
N PHE A 38 8.80 -2.90 9.60
CA PHE A 38 7.56 -2.15 9.74
C PHE A 38 6.65 -2.30 8.51
N MET A 39 7.17 -2.18 7.28
CA MET A 39 6.40 -2.36 6.04
C MET A 39 5.76 -3.75 5.96
N ILE A 40 6.49 -4.79 6.37
CA ILE A 40 5.97 -6.15 6.39
C ILE A 40 4.91 -6.34 7.49
N ALA A 41 5.13 -5.73 8.66
CA ALA A 41 4.24 -5.88 9.81
C ALA A 41 2.97 -5.02 9.70
N VAL A 42 3.04 -3.86 9.05
CA VAL A 42 1.92 -2.91 9.01
C VAL A 42 0.71 -3.45 8.24
N GLN A 43 0.92 -4.23 7.19
CA GLN A 43 -0.18 -4.80 6.40
C GLN A 43 -1.08 -5.73 7.23
N PRO A 44 -0.58 -6.81 7.87
CA PRO A 44 -1.41 -7.64 8.72
C PRO A 44 -1.96 -6.89 9.93
N LEU A 45 -1.18 -5.95 10.50
CA LEU A 45 -1.63 -5.11 11.60
C LEU A 45 -2.82 -4.23 11.20
N PHE A 46 -2.74 -3.61 10.02
CA PHE A 46 -3.84 -2.79 9.50
C PHE A 46 -5.13 -3.60 9.35
N VAL A 47 -5.04 -4.77 8.71
CA VAL A 47 -6.20 -5.60 8.42
C VAL A 47 -6.83 -6.22 9.67
N HIS A 48 -6.02 -6.69 10.61
CA HIS A 48 -6.51 -7.47 11.76
C HIS A 48 -6.78 -6.62 13.00
N VAL A 49 -6.15 -5.46 13.11
CA VAL A 49 -6.25 -4.59 14.29
C VAL A 49 -6.82 -3.23 13.93
N ILE A 50 -6.14 -2.49 13.03
CA ILE A 50 -6.50 -1.09 12.77
C ILE A 50 -7.86 -0.98 12.09
N ALA A 51 -8.09 -1.70 11.00
CA ALA A 51 -9.34 -1.62 10.26
C ALA A 51 -10.57 -2.00 11.12
N PRO A 52 -10.55 -3.09 11.94
CA PRO A 52 -11.65 -3.41 12.85
C PRO A 52 -11.89 -2.42 13.98
N MET A 53 -10.86 -1.67 14.40
CA MET A 53 -11.05 -0.60 15.42
C MET A 53 -11.85 0.58 14.88
N PHE A 54 -11.75 0.85 13.59
CA PHE A 54 -12.37 2.02 12.97
C PHE A 54 -13.62 1.71 12.16
N ASN A 55 -13.85 0.46 11.79
CA ASN A 55 -14.98 0.05 10.94
C ASN A 55 -15.69 -1.15 11.55
N LYS A 56 -17.01 -1.15 11.45
CA LYS A 56 -17.81 -2.33 11.80
C LYS A 56 -17.85 -3.28 10.60
N PHE A 57 -17.63 -4.55 10.88
CA PHE A 57 -17.69 -5.62 9.91
C PHE A 57 -18.82 -6.57 10.30
N THR A 58 -19.79 -6.71 9.43
CA THR A 58 -20.90 -7.66 9.61
C THR A 58 -20.80 -8.76 8.55
N PRO A 59 -21.03 -10.04 8.88
CA PRO A 59 -21.08 -11.07 7.86
C PRO A 59 -22.10 -10.69 6.78
N LEU A 60 -21.77 -10.99 5.51
CA LEU A 60 -22.72 -10.86 4.41
C LEU A 60 -23.87 -11.86 4.62
N ASP A 61 -25.11 -11.38 4.53
CA ASP A 61 -26.29 -12.20 4.69
C ASP A 61 -26.36 -13.31 3.62
N GLU A 62 -27.02 -14.42 3.97
CA GLU A 62 -27.27 -15.50 3.02
C GLU A 62 -28.17 -14.98 1.88
N GLY A 63 -27.78 -15.29 0.64
CA GLY A 63 -28.53 -14.85 -0.54
C GLY A 63 -27.75 -15.05 -1.84
N ASP A 64 -28.35 -14.60 -2.94
CA ASP A 64 -27.83 -14.82 -4.30
C ASP A 64 -26.42 -14.22 -4.47
N LEU A 65 -26.14 -13.07 -3.87
CA LEU A 65 -24.83 -12.43 -3.96
C LEU A 65 -23.75 -13.28 -3.30
N LYS A 66 -23.99 -13.74 -2.06
CA LYS A 66 -23.02 -14.56 -1.33
C LYS A 66 -22.74 -15.85 -2.07
N THR A 67 -23.79 -16.51 -2.53
CA THR A 67 -23.70 -17.75 -3.34
C THR A 67 -22.89 -17.50 -4.60
N ALA A 68 -23.16 -16.43 -5.34
CA ALA A 68 -22.44 -16.12 -6.57
C ALA A 68 -20.94 -15.85 -6.33
N ILE A 69 -20.59 -15.15 -5.26
CA ILE A 69 -19.19 -14.90 -4.89
C ILE A 69 -18.49 -16.20 -4.50
N GLU A 70 -19.12 -17.05 -3.70
CA GLU A 70 -18.54 -18.33 -3.25
C GLU A 70 -18.37 -19.31 -4.43
N GLU A 71 -19.35 -19.42 -5.31
CA GLU A 71 -19.27 -20.24 -6.51
C GLU A 71 -18.13 -19.78 -7.42
N PHE A 72 -18.04 -18.46 -7.67
CA PHE A 72 -16.97 -17.89 -8.47
C PHE A 72 -15.60 -18.18 -7.86
N ALA A 73 -15.44 -17.91 -6.57
CA ALA A 73 -14.17 -18.11 -5.85
C ALA A 73 -13.74 -19.59 -5.86
N ASN A 74 -14.69 -20.52 -5.67
CA ASN A 74 -14.43 -21.95 -5.75
C ASN A 74 -14.03 -22.37 -7.17
N LYS A 75 -14.71 -21.84 -8.20
CA LYS A 75 -14.40 -22.09 -9.62
C LYS A 75 -12.97 -21.71 -9.97
N VAL A 76 -12.47 -20.57 -9.44
CA VAL A 76 -11.09 -20.10 -9.70
C VAL A 76 -10.05 -20.65 -8.71
N GLY A 77 -10.42 -21.58 -7.84
CA GLY A 77 -9.52 -22.18 -6.85
C GLY A 77 -9.04 -21.18 -5.79
N PHE A 78 -9.94 -20.28 -5.38
CA PHE A 78 -9.69 -19.29 -4.35
C PHE A 78 -10.75 -19.36 -3.25
N PRO A 79 -10.77 -20.42 -2.44
CA PRO A 79 -11.78 -20.56 -1.39
C PRO A 79 -11.70 -19.40 -0.41
N ILE A 80 -12.85 -18.79 -0.15
CA ILE A 80 -13.00 -17.65 0.76
C ILE A 80 -13.51 -18.21 2.08
N GLY A 81 -12.83 -17.84 3.18
CA GLY A 81 -13.25 -18.27 4.52
C GLY A 81 -14.37 -17.41 5.09
N ARG A 82 -14.44 -16.14 4.72
CA ARG A 82 -15.46 -15.20 5.21
C ARG A 82 -15.67 -14.03 4.27
N ILE A 83 -16.92 -13.65 4.08
CA ILE A 83 -17.34 -12.46 3.33
C ILE A 83 -18.02 -11.52 4.33
N ASP A 84 -17.53 -10.30 4.46
CA ASP A 84 -18.07 -9.29 5.35
C ASP A 84 -18.47 -8.04 4.60
N VAL A 85 -19.46 -7.35 5.14
CA VAL A 85 -19.85 -6.00 4.75
C VAL A 85 -19.23 -5.02 5.73
N MET A 86 -18.60 -3.97 5.20
CA MET A 86 -18.00 -2.90 5.98
C MET A 86 -18.82 -1.63 5.86
N ASP A 87 -19.22 -1.04 7.00
CA ASP A 87 -19.85 0.28 7.07
C ASP A 87 -18.84 1.37 6.69
N GLY A 88 -18.68 1.58 5.38
CA GLY A 88 -17.79 2.61 4.82
C GLY A 88 -18.51 3.91 4.46
N SER A 89 -19.84 3.92 4.45
CA SER A 89 -20.68 5.03 3.99
C SER A 89 -20.44 6.35 4.74
N LYS A 90 -20.04 6.27 6.00
CA LYS A 90 -19.75 7.45 6.84
C LYS A 90 -18.46 8.19 6.49
N ARG A 91 -17.55 7.59 5.72
CA ARG A 91 -16.21 8.12 5.49
C ARG A 91 -15.82 8.25 4.02
N SER A 92 -16.42 7.49 3.13
CA SER A 92 -16.14 7.53 1.70
C SER A 92 -17.41 7.23 0.90
N ALA A 93 -17.62 8.01 -0.16
CA ALA A 93 -18.66 7.73 -1.16
C ALA A 93 -18.19 6.73 -2.23
N HIS A 94 -16.91 6.32 -2.18
CA HIS A 94 -16.35 5.39 -3.14
C HIS A 94 -16.77 3.95 -2.81
N SER A 95 -17.25 3.27 -3.82
CA SER A 95 -17.49 1.82 -3.79
C SER A 95 -16.16 1.10 -3.85
N ASN A 96 -15.90 0.18 -2.93
CA ASN A 96 -14.64 -0.55 -2.88
C ASN A 96 -14.84 -1.95 -2.30
N ALA A 97 -13.90 -2.84 -2.61
CA ALA A 97 -13.76 -4.14 -1.98
C ALA A 97 -12.26 -4.40 -1.73
N TYR A 98 -11.92 -5.19 -0.73
CA TYR A 98 -10.54 -5.62 -0.55
C TYR A 98 -10.44 -7.01 0.06
N PHE A 99 -9.34 -7.67 -0.25
CA PHE A 99 -9.00 -8.96 0.32
C PHE A 99 -8.05 -8.83 1.50
N SER A 100 -8.24 -9.70 2.47
CA SER A 100 -7.34 -9.85 3.61
C SER A 100 -7.18 -11.30 4.03
N GLY A 101 -6.10 -11.60 4.76
CA GLY A 101 -5.82 -12.94 5.27
C GLY A 101 -5.03 -13.83 4.31
N PHE A 102 -4.52 -14.94 4.86
CA PHE A 102 -3.70 -15.90 4.16
C PHE A 102 -4.31 -17.31 4.27
N GLY A 103 -4.11 -18.12 3.23
CA GLY A 103 -4.54 -19.51 3.22
C GLY A 103 -6.06 -19.68 3.42
N LYS A 104 -6.47 -20.43 4.45
CA LYS A 104 -7.87 -20.71 4.77
C LYS A 104 -8.58 -19.56 5.51
N SER A 105 -7.85 -18.58 6.04
CA SER A 105 -8.40 -17.41 6.73
C SER A 105 -8.63 -16.21 5.82
N ARG A 106 -8.77 -16.45 4.52
CA ARG A 106 -9.05 -15.39 3.54
C ARG A 106 -10.41 -14.78 3.80
N ARG A 107 -10.44 -13.45 3.80
CA ARG A 107 -11.62 -12.64 4.04
C ARG A 107 -11.77 -11.62 2.93
N ILE A 108 -12.99 -11.47 2.43
CA ILE A 108 -13.37 -10.36 1.56
C ILE A 108 -14.15 -9.37 2.41
N ALA A 109 -13.82 -8.09 2.31
CA ALA A 109 -14.62 -7.01 2.85
C ALA A 109 -15.21 -6.20 1.68
N LEU A 110 -16.52 -6.16 1.60
CA LEU A 110 -17.29 -5.37 0.64
C LEU A 110 -17.77 -4.10 1.34
N PHE A 111 -17.65 -2.96 0.71
CA PHE A 111 -18.24 -1.73 1.24
C PHE A 111 -19.76 -1.75 1.02
N GLU A 112 -20.51 -1.25 2.02
CA GLU A 112 -21.97 -1.12 1.92
C GLU A 112 -22.38 -0.32 0.66
N THR A 113 -21.65 0.74 0.35
CA THR A 113 -21.84 1.56 -0.85
C THR A 113 -21.69 0.77 -2.18
N LEU A 114 -20.92 -0.33 -2.17
CA LEU A 114 -20.79 -1.23 -3.32
C LEU A 114 -22.08 -2.06 -3.50
N LEU A 115 -22.64 -2.55 -2.40
CA LEU A 115 -23.86 -3.36 -2.40
C LEU A 115 -25.09 -2.56 -2.84
N ASP A 116 -25.15 -1.28 -2.44
CA ASP A 116 -26.30 -0.43 -2.73
C ASP A 116 -26.38 0.03 -4.20
N LYS A 117 -25.21 0.12 -4.87
CA LYS A 117 -25.12 0.76 -6.19
C LYS A 117 -24.97 -0.23 -7.34
N HIS A 118 -24.58 -1.46 -7.07
CA HIS A 118 -24.13 -2.39 -8.09
C HIS A 118 -24.89 -3.71 -8.07
N SER A 119 -25.04 -4.29 -9.24
CA SER A 119 -25.65 -5.61 -9.40
C SER A 119 -24.72 -6.73 -8.90
N THR A 120 -25.29 -7.91 -8.63
CA THR A 120 -24.51 -9.09 -8.25
C THR A 120 -23.41 -9.41 -9.26
N GLU A 121 -23.65 -9.26 -10.56
CA GLU A 121 -22.66 -9.53 -11.60
C GLU A 121 -21.50 -8.52 -11.59
N GLU A 122 -21.80 -7.25 -11.35
CA GLU A 122 -20.79 -6.21 -11.20
C GLU A 122 -19.92 -6.47 -9.98
N ILE A 123 -20.52 -6.81 -8.83
CA ILE A 123 -19.79 -7.13 -7.60
C ILE A 123 -18.91 -8.37 -7.79
N VAL A 124 -19.38 -9.42 -8.46
CA VAL A 124 -18.56 -10.59 -8.79
C VAL A 124 -17.38 -10.20 -9.69
N SER A 125 -17.55 -9.24 -10.60
CA SER A 125 -16.46 -8.73 -11.45
C SER A 125 -15.41 -7.99 -10.65
N VAL A 126 -15.80 -7.20 -9.65
CA VAL A 126 -14.85 -6.56 -8.69
C VAL A 126 -14.09 -7.61 -7.89
N VAL A 127 -14.81 -8.60 -7.36
CA VAL A 127 -14.18 -9.71 -6.62
C VAL A 127 -13.20 -10.47 -7.51
N ALA A 128 -13.50 -10.66 -8.79
CA ALA A 128 -12.62 -11.30 -9.75
C ALA A 128 -11.36 -10.48 -10.00
N HIS A 129 -11.48 -9.16 -10.14
CA HIS A 129 -10.35 -8.24 -10.27
C HIS A 129 -9.43 -8.30 -9.04
N GLU A 130 -9.99 -8.25 -7.85
CA GLU A 130 -9.25 -8.36 -6.60
C GLU A 130 -8.53 -9.70 -6.45
N ILE A 131 -9.20 -10.82 -6.81
CA ILE A 131 -8.56 -12.14 -6.87
C ILE A 131 -7.41 -12.14 -7.88
N GLY A 132 -7.54 -11.39 -8.99
CA GLY A 132 -6.48 -11.18 -9.97
C GLY A 132 -5.21 -10.60 -9.34
N HIS A 133 -5.33 -9.53 -8.56
CA HIS A 133 -4.21 -8.95 -7.82
C HIS A 133 -3.53 -9.96 -6.90
N TYR A 134 -4.31 -10.76 -6.19
CA TYR A 134 -3.76 -11.80 -5.32
C TYR A 134 -3.04 -12.90 -6.10
N LYS A 135 -3.66 -13.45 -7.15
CA LYS A 135 -3.11 -14.53 -7.98
C LYS A 135 -1.81 -14.12 -8.68
N LYS A 136 -1.76 -12.88 -9.15
CA LYS A 136 -0.57 -12.28 -9.78
C LYS A 136 0.47 -11.79 -8.79
N LYS A 137 0.19 -11.87 -7.47
CA LYS A 137 1.08 -11.48 -6.37
C LYS A 137 1.50 -10.01 -6.39
N HIS A 138 0.64 -9.12 -6.88
CA HIS A 138 0.94 -7.70 -7.03
C HIS A 138 1.35 -7.04 -5.71
N ILE A 139 0.71 -7.41 -4.59
CA ILE A 139 1.06 -6.91 -3.25
C ILE A 139 2.50 -7.31 -2.88
N ILE A 140 2.89 -8.56 -3.13
CA ILE A 140 4.25 -9.04 -2.83
C ILE A 140 5.27 -8.30 -3.69
N THR A 141 5.01 -8.19 -4.99
CA THR A 141 5.88 -7.47 -5.93
C THR A 141 6.03 -6.01 -5.53
N GLY A 142 4.93 -5.34 -5.20
CA GLY A 142 4.96 -3.94 -4.73
C GLY A 142 5.74 -3.78 -3.43
N THR A 143 5.55 -4.70 -2.46
CA THR A 143 6.31 -4.67 -1.20
C THR A 143 7.81 -4.87 -1.44
N VAL A 144 8.20 -5.84 -2.26
CA VAL A 144 9.62 -6.10 -2.59
C VAL A 144 10.25 -4.88 -3.25
N LEU A 145 9.56 -4.27 -4.22
CA LEU A 145 10.05 -3.06 -4.88
C LEU A 145 10.18 -1.89 -3.91
N GLY A 146 9.21 -1.68 -3.03
CA GLY A 146 9.29 -0.64 -2.01
C GLY A 146 10.46 -0.85 -1.04
N VAL A 147 10.75 -2.10 -0.66
CA VAL A 147 11.92 -2.45 0.17
C VAL A 147 13.23 -2.12 -0.56
N ILE A 148 13.33 -2.48 -1.85
CA ILE A 148 14.52 -2.18 -2.67
C ILE A 148 14.68 -0.66 -2.84
N GLU A 149 13.62 0.05 -3.20
CA GLU A 149 13.64 1.50 -3.41
C GLU A 149 14.07 2.25 -2.13
N THR A 150 13.50 1.86 -0.97
CA THR A 150 13.88 2.41 0.33
C THR A 150 15.34 2.13 0.65
N GLY A 151 15.85 0.93 0.35
CA GLY A 151 17.25 0.57 0.54
C GLY A 151 18.18 1.42 -0.33
N ILE A 152 17.88 1.58 -1.60
CA ILE A 152 18.64 2.43 -2.52
C ILE A 152 18.65 3.89 -2.04
N MET A 153 17.48 4.41 -1.65
CA MET A 153 17.35 5.77 -1.15
C MET A 153 18.22 6.01 0.09
N LEU A 154 18.16 5.12 1.07
CA LEU A 154 18.93 5.25 2.30
C LEU A 154 20.44 5.04 2.07
N PHE A 155 20.81 4.16 1.13
CA PHE A 155 22.20 3.97 0.74
C PHE A 155 22.77 5.22 0.06
N ILE A 156 22.06 5.84 -0.87
CA ILE A 156 22.46 7.10 -1.50
C ILE A 156 22.53 8.22 -0.45
N PHE A 157 21.57 8.27 0.47
CA PHE A 157 21.62 9.22 1.60
C PHE A 157 22.88 9.03 2.44
N ASN A 158 23.27 7.80 2.74
CA ASN A 158 24.51 7.53 3.49
C ASN A 158 25.77 7.99 2.75
N ILE A 159 25.85 7.72 1.41
CA ILE A 159 26.98 8.24 0.62
C ILE A 159 27.04 9.76 0.72
N PHE A 160 25.90 10.42 0.54
CA PHE A 160 25.80 11.87 0.63
C PHE A 160 26.22 12.42 1.99
N MET A 161 25.79 11.77 3.08
CA MET A 161 26.13 12.19 4.45
C MET A 161 27.61 12.05 4.80
N ASN A 162 28.36 11.23 4.08
CA ASN A 162 29.80 11.04 4.31
C ASN A 162 30.69 11.88 3.37
N ASP A 163 30.09 12.73 2.53
CA ASP A 163 30.82 13.53 1.55
C ASP A 163 30.77 15.04 1.90
N ILE A 164 31.88 15.55 2.48
CA ILE A 164 32.01 16.95 2.87
C ILE A 164 32.00 17.90 1.65
N GLU A 165 32.43 17.44 0.48
CA GLU A 165 32.44 18.26 -0.72
C GLU A 165 31.02 18.58 -1.17
N LEU A 166 30.09 17.62 -1.08
CA LEU A 166 28.66 17.84 -1.34
C LEU A 166 28.06 18.87 -0.37
N PHE A 167 28.44 18.85 0.91
CA PHE A 167 28.01 19.86 1.87
C PHE A 167 28.55 21.24 1.53
N SER A 168 29.78 21.33 1.04
CA SER A 168 30.41 22.60 0.66
C SER A 168 29.69 23.31 -0.48
N VAL A 169 29.08 22.58 -1.41
CA VAL A 169 28.24 23.14 -2.51
C VAL A 169 27.11 23.98 -1.93
N PHE A 170 26.56 23.62 -0.80
CA PHE A 170 25.52 24.37 -0.09
C PHE A 170 26.08 25.37 0.94
N SER A 171 27.39 25.67 0.88
CA SER A 171 28.07 26.56 1.81
C SER A 171 28.04 26.09 3.29
N ALA A 172 27.80 24.82 3.53
CA ALA A 172 27.87 24.23 4.86
C ALA A 172 29.31 23.84 5.19
N LYS A 173 29.77 24.29 6.35
CA LYS A 173 31.16 24.07 6.79
C LYS A 173 31.37 22.74 7.51
N GLU A 174 30.28 22.15 8.00
CA GLU A 174 30.30 20.93 8.79
C GLU A 174 29.15 19.99 8.35
N ILE A 175 29.41 18.71 8.44
CA ILE A 175 28.40 17.69 8.19
C ILE A 175 27.42 17.69 9.37
N SER A 176 26.12 17.79 9.06
CA SER A 176 25.05 17.68 10.04
C SER A 176 23.83 16.97 9.48
N VAL A 177 23.20 16.11 10.27
CA VAL A 177 22.06 15.29 9.83
C VAL A 177 20.90 16.15 9.33
N HIS A 178 20.61 17.26 10.01
CA HIS A 178 19.49 18.13 9.60
C HIS A 178 19.75 18.84 8.27
N CYS A 179 20.96 19.38 8.04
CA CYS A 179 21.32 19.95 6.75
C CYS A 179 21.35 18.87 5.67
N GLY A 180 21.90 17.70 5.97
CA GLY A 180 21.97 16.55 5.06
C GLY A 180 20.59 16.09 4.60
N LEU A 181 19.60 16.03 5.47
CA LEU A 181 18.22 15.69 5.09
C LEU A 181 17.61 16.71 4.12
N VAL A 182 17.84 18.01 4.36
CA VAL A 182 17.34 19.07 3.47
C VAL A 182 18.03 19.01 2.12
N PHE A 183 19.37 18.97 2.09
CA PHE A 183 20.13 18.96 0.84
C PHE A 183 19.89 17.70 0.03
N PHE A 184 19.86 16.53 0.71
CA PHE A 184 19.53 15.27 0.09
C PHE A 184 18.12 15.28 -0.54
N SER A 185 17.12 15.82 0.16
CA SER A 185 15.77 15.89 -0.40
C SER A 185 15.70 16.70 -1.69
N MET A 186 16.50 17.77 -1.80
CA MET A 186 16.61 18.58 -3.01
C MET A 186 17.28 17.82 -4.15
N LEU A 187 18.40 17.14 -3.86
CA LEU A 187 19.16 16.39 -4.86
C LEU A 187 18.51 15.06 -5.26
N TYR A 188 17.75 14.43 -4.35
CA TYR A 188 17.04 13.18 -4.63
C TYR A 188 15.76 13.40 -5.44
N SER A 189 15.23 14.62 -5.49
CA SER A 189 13.96 14.88 -6.17
C SER A 189 13.91 14.47 -7.66
N PRO A 190 14.96 14.67 -8.48
CA PRO A 190 14.97 14.17 -9.86
C PRO A 190 14.96 12.61 -9.94
N ILE A 191 15.66 11.96 -8.99
CA ILE A 191 15.70 10.50 -8.92
C ILE A 191 14.31 9.97 -8.56
N SER A 192 13.65 10.57 -7.57
CA SER A 192 12.29 10.20 -7.17
C SER A 192 11.27 10.39 -8.29
N LEU A 193 11.46 11.40 -9.14
CA LEU A 193 10.62 11.58 -10.33
C LEU A 193 10.77 10.40 -11.29
N LEU A 194 11.98 9.97 -11.58
CA LEU A 194 12.24 8.82 -12.46
C LEU A 194 11.68 7.51 -11.87
N THR A 195 11.90 7.28 -10.57
CA THR A 195 11.35 6.09 -9.91
C THR A 195 9.82 6.11 -9.89
N SER A 196 9.20 7.29 -9.73
CA SER A 196 7.74 7.43 -9.76
C SER A 196 7.12 7.08 -11.12
N ILE A 197 7.79 7.42 -12.22
CA ILE A 197 7.36 7.03 -13.58
C ILE A 197 7.36 5.51 -13.71
N PHE A 198 8.42 4.85 -13.26
CA PHE A 198 8.54 3.40 -13.29
C PHE A 198 7.48 2.71 -12.42
N THR A 199 7.31 3.14 -11.19
CA THR A 199 6.33 2.56 -10.26
C THR A 199 4.89 2.79 -10.75
N THR A 200 4.60 3.96 -11.34
CA THR A 200 3.30 4.24 -11.96
C THR A 200 3.04 3.33 -13.17
N ALA A 201 4.03 3.12 -14.03
CA ALA A 201 3.91 2.22 -15.17
C ALA A 201 3.65 0.77 -14.72
N LEU A 202 4.35 0.32 -13.66
CA LEU A 202 4.14 -0.99 -13.08
C LEU A 202 2.75 -1.12 -12.44
N SER A 203 2.30 -0.11 -11.70
CA SER A 203 0.96 -0.08 -11.13
C SER A 203 -0.10 -0.23 -12.22
N ARG A 204 -0.01 0.53 -13.29
CA ARG A 204 -0.92 0.40 -14.46
C ARG A 204 -0.88 -1.00 -15.07
N LYS A 205 0.30 -1.59 -15.21
CA LYS A 205 0.43 -2.96 -15.70
C LYS A 205 -0.30 -3.94 -14.79
N ASN A 206 -0.16 -3.79 -13.47
CA ASN A 206 -0.84 -4.63 -12.49
C ASN A 206 -2.37 -4.51 -12.59
N GLU A 207 -2.90 -3.30 -12.82
CA GLU A 207 -4.34 -3.10 -13.06
C GLU A 207 -4.79 -3.83 -14.32
N PHE A 208 -4.07 -3.66 -15.45
CA PHE A 208 -4.40 -4.39 -16.67
C PHE A 208 -4.34 -5.91 -16.51
N GLU A 209 -3.40 -6.43 -15.74
CA GLU A 209 -3.31 -7.86 -15.46
C GLU A 209 -4.47 -8.36 -14.58
N ALA A 210 -4.93 -7.55 -13.63
CA ALA A 210 -6.09 -7.85 -12.80
C ALA A 210 -7.39 -7.78 -13.61
N ASP A 211 -7.56 -6.77 -14.47
CA ASP A 211 -8.69 -6.65 -15.39
C ASP A 211 -8.76 -7.81 -16.37
N ALA A 212 -7.61 -8.17 -16.98
CA ALA A 212 -7.54 -9.32 -17.88
C ALA A 212 -7.93 -10.62 -17.17
N TYR A 213 -7.45 -10.82 -15.93
CA TYR A 213 -7.84 -11.97 -15.12
C TYR A 213 -9.33 -12.00 -14.82
N ALA A 214 -9.92 -10.85 -14.46
CA ALA A 214 -11.35 -10.74 -14.22
C ALA A 214 -12.16 -11.09 -15.48
N LEU A 215 -11.76 -10.57 -16.64
CA LEU A 215 -12.40 -10.85 -17.92
C LEU A 215 -12.30 -12.32 -18.34
N GLU A 216 -11.12 -12.93 -18.22
CA GLU A 216 -10.89 -14.33 -18.56
C GLU A 216 -11.71 -15.29 -17.70
N THR A 217 -11.89 -14.97 -16.42
CA THR A 217 -12.54 -15.85 -15.46
C THR A 217 -14.05 -15.67 -15.39
N THR A 218 -14.55 -14.44 -15.49
CA THR A 218 -16.00 -14.14 -15.53
C THR A 218 -16.61 -14.32 -16.91
N LYS A 219 -15.82 -14.10 -17.98
CA LYS A 219 -16.26 -14.07 -19.39
C LYS A 219 -17.34 -13.01 -19.66
N LYS A 220 -17.44 -11.99 -18.83
CA LYS A 220 -18.42 -10.91 -18.93
C LYS A 220 -17.68 -9.56 -19.00
N VAL A 221 -17.86 -8.83 -20.11
CA VAL A 221 -17.21 -7.54 -20.34
C VAL A 221 -18.01 -6.40 -19.73
N GLU A 222 -19.34 -6.39 -19.96
CA GLU A 222 -20.21 -5.28 -19.56
C GLU A 222 -20.19 -4.97 -18.06
N PRO A 223 -20.29 -5.96 -17.13
CA PRO A 223 -20.22 -5.69 -15.70
C PRO A 223 -18.89 -5.05 -15.28
N LEU A 224 -17.77 -5.50 -15.85
CA LEU A 224 -16.45 -4.93 -15.54
C LEU A 224 -16.34 -3.50 -16.05
N VAL A 225 -16.79 -3.20 -17.27
CA VAL A 225 -16.76 -1.84 -17.84
C VAL A 225 -17.71 -0.90 -17.10
N SER A 226 -18.87 -1.38 -16.66
CA SER A 226 -19.83 -0.60 -15.86
C SER A 226 -19.22 -0.13 -14.54
N MET A 227 -18.41 -0.94 -13.90
CA MET A 227 -17.73 -0.63 -12.64
C MET A 227 -16.62 0.42 -12.79
N LEU A 228 -16.05 0.59 -13.99
CA LEU A 228 -14.98 1.55 -14.26
C LEU A 228 -15.49 2.96 -14.63
N LYS A 229 -16.82 3.15 -14.72
CA LYS A 229 -17.47 4.45 -15.00
C LYS A 229 -17.93 5.15 -13.74
#